data_97dad8ba3134f40321acdc0e63aa1b9e
#
_entry.id   97dad8ba3134f40321acdc0e63aa1b9e
#
_cell.length_a   1.000
_cell.length_b   1.000
_cell.length_c   1.000
_cell.angle_alpha   90.00
_cell.angle_beta   90.00
_cell.angle_gamma   90.00
#
_symmetry.space_group_name_H-M   'P 1'
#
loop_
_entity.id
_entity.type
_entity.pdbx_description
1 polymer ?
#
loop_
_entity_poly.entity_id
_entity_poly.type
_entity_poly.pdbx_seq_one_letter_code
_entity_poly.pdbx_strand_id
1 'polypeptide(L)'
;LNGQAITVVIDETGDRKKGKKTDYVARQYLGSVGKIDNGIVSVNAYGVYSNITFPLMVKVFKPKGTLKEGDKYKTKIELASEMITELMEEGFQIELVLADSLYGESSQFIRKLDEYNLAYVVAIRSNHGVWLPAGQSVRANNWCKFERTFSNQKSETRYIREIIYGKKRTITYWEITTDPETMPENSTSFVMTNLQGNLKKTLGDLYGLRTWVEYGFRQCKQELGWTDYRFTNFQHIERWWEIIFCVYTMISLNSPALLALNQSRQIEAEGQRTSHIDFSNHQQWNHESGWKNVLNNLRLIVQPLLLFWLIYPWLDIFPNSQLLLGFNHLIAAMNQFKPCYASG
;
A
#
# COMPACT_ATOMS: atom_id res chain seq x y z
N LEU A 1 12.39 -9.94 2.64
CA LEU A 1 11.45 -10.46 3.68
C LEU A 1 11.96 -11.74 4.36
N ASN A 2 13.01 -12.37 3.84
CA ASN A 2 13.64 -13.57 4.45
C ASN A 2 12.64 -14.68 4.85
N GLY A 3 11.61 -14.92 4.02
CA GLY A 3 10.57 -15.92 4.30
C GLY A 3 9.50 -15.50 5.32
N GLN A 4 9.46 -14.25 5.72
CA GLN A 4 8.43 -13.70 6.60
C GLN A 4 7.07 -13.66 5.89
N ALA A 5 6.02 -14.05 6.61
CA ALA A 5 4.66 -14.00 6.10
C ALA A 5 4.14 -12.56 6.00
N ILE A 6 3.40 -12.27 4.94
CA ILE A 6 2.84 -10.95 4.66
C ILE A 6 1.33 -11.01 4.46
N THR A 7 0.65 -9.92 4.79
CA THR A 7 -0.71 -9.67 4.34
C THR A 7 -0.69 -9.03 2.97
N VAL A 8 -1.40 -9.59 1.99
CA VAL A 8 -1.52 -9.03 0.64
C VAL A 8 -2.85 -8.29 0.52
N VAL A 9 -2.80 -7.05 0.04
CA VAL A 9 -3.99 -6.23 -0.25
C VAL A 9 -4.12 -6.08 -1.76
N ILE A 10 -5.25 -6.52 -2.31
CA ILE A 10 -5.61 -6.33 -3.71
C ILE A 10 -6.60 -5.17 -3.82
N ASP A 11 -6.25 -4.18 -4.63
CA ASP A 11 -7.13 -3.04 -4.89
C ASP A 11 -6.82 -2.44 -6.27
N GLU A 12 -7.70 -1.57 -6.75
CA GLU A 12 -7.51 -0.89 -8.02
C GLU A 12 -7.32 0.62 -7.87
N THR A 13 -6.57 1.20 -8.79
CA THR A 13 -6.48 2.65 -8.87
C THR A 13 -6.58 3.13 -10.29
N GLY A 14 -7.25 4.28 -10.48
CA GLY A 14 -7.40 4.93 -11.77
C GLY A 14 -6.55 6.19 -11.89
N ASP A 15 -6.03 6.43 -13.10
CA ASP A 15 -5.33 7.65 -13.48
C ASP A 15 -6.09 8.34 -14.60
N ARG A 16 -6.62 9.53 -14.33
CA ARG A 16 -7.40 10.30 -15.28
C ARG A 16 -6.53 10.82 -16.41
N LYS A 17 -7.00 10.69 -17.66
CA LYS A 17 -6.35 11.19 -18.88
C LYS A 17 -7.27 12.13 -19.65
N LYS A 18 -6.75 13.27 -20.07
CA LYS A 18 -7.52 14.23 -20.90
C LYS A 18 -7.65 13.77 -22.35
N GLY A 19 -6.67 13.04 -22.88
CA GLY A 19 -6.59 12.61 -24.27
C GLY A 19 -6.99 11.14 -24.45
N LYS A 20 -7.12 10.71 -25.71
CA LYS A 20 -7.41 9.33 -26.12
C LYS A 20 -6.20 8.60 -26.73
N LYS A 21 -5.04 9.26 -26.82
CA LYS A 21 -3.84 8.71 -27.49
C LYS A 21 -3.02 7.77 -26.60
N THR A 22 -3.24 7.81 -25.28
CA THR A 22 -2.54 6.92 -24.36
C THR A 22 -3.11 5.52 -24.48
N ASP A 23 -2.23 4.53 -24.52
CA ASP A 23 -2.58 3.12 -24.61
C ASP A 23 -3.51 2.72 -23.44
N TYR A 24 -4.52 1.90 -23.75
CA TYR A 24 -5.51 1.34 -22.82
C TYR A 24 -6.37 2.38 -22.08
N VAL A 25 -6.35 3.63 -22.50
CA VAL A 25 -7.25 4.65 -21.98
C VAL A 25 -8.66 4.44 -22.54
N ALA A 26 -9.64 4.40 -21.65
CA ALA A 26 -11.06 4.30 -22.00
C ALA A 26 -11.93 5.04 -20.97
N ARG A 27 -13.20 5.25 -21.32
CA ARG A 27 -14.22 5.69 -20.33
C ARG A 27 -14.54 4.54 -19.40
N GLN A 28 -14.19 4.70 -18.15
CA GLN A 28 -14.40 3.70 -17.11
C GLN A 28 -14.52 4.38 -15.73
N TYR A 29 -15.02 3.65 -14.74
CA TYR A 29 -15.11 4.18 -13.39
C TYR A 29 -13.69 4.38 -12.81
N LEU A 30 -13.43 5.57 -12.32
CA LEU A 30 -12.18 5.94 -11.68
C LEU A 30 -12.46 6.22 -10.20
N GLY A 31 -12.09 5.32 -9.31
CA GLY A 31 -12.30 5.46 -7.86
C GLY A 31 -11.72 6.76 -7.29
N SER A 32 -10.56 7.21 -7.80
CA SER A 32 -9.93 8.47 -7.40
C SER A 32 -10.73 9.74 -7.75
N VAL A 33 -11.71 9.62 -8.66
CA VAL A 33 -12.58 10.73 -9.12
C VAL A 33 -14.03 10.51 -8.70
N GLY A 34 -14.38 9.28 -8.28
CA GLY A 34 -15.73 8.90 -7.86
C GLY A 34 -16.78 8.84 -8.99
N LYS A 35 -16.34 8.81 -10.26
CA LYS A 35 -17.24 8.79 -11.44
C LYS A 35 -16.61 8.11 -12.65
N ILE A 36 -17.45 7.87 -13.66
CA ILE A 36 -17.00 7.41 -14.98
C ILE A 36 -16.31 8.58 -15.70
N ASP A 37 -15.02 8.43 -15.98
CA ASP A 37 -14.23 9.39 -16.75
C ASP A 37 -13.22 8.66 -17.64
N ASN A 38 -12.53 9.41 -18.47
CA ASN A 38 -11.49 8.88 -19.35
C ASN A 38 -10.20 8.66 -18.56
N GLY A 39 -9.68 7.44 -18.58
CA GLY A 39 -8.47 7.11 -17.81
C GLY A 39 -7.94 5.71 -18.03
N ILE A 40 -6.81 5.43 -17.42
CA ILE A 40 -6.18 4.12 -17.33
C ILE A 40 -6.37 3.57 -15.92
N VAL A 41 -6.68 2.30 -15.78
CA VAL A 41 -6.89 1.65 -14.48
C VAL A 41 -5.89 0.51 -14.33
N SER A 42 -5.30 0.42 -13.15
CA SER A 42 -4.44 -0.71 -12.76
C SER A 42 -5.03 -1.47 -11.57
N VAL A 43 -4.87 -2.77 -11.58
CA VAL A 43 -5.02 -3.65 -10.43
C VAL A 43 -3.67 -3.76 -9.75
N ASN A 44 -3.63 -3.66 -8.44
CA ASN A 44 -2.39 -3.59 -7.68
C ASN A 44 -2.43 -4.57 -6.51
N ALA A 45 -1.29 -5.21 -6.24
CA ALA A 45 -1.03 -5.96 -5.04
C ALA A 45 -0.04 -5.21 -4.16
N TYR A 46 -0.39 -5.00 -2.90
CA TYR A 46 0.47 -4.43 -1.88
C TYR A 46 0.72 -5.43 -0.77
N GLY A 47 1.94 -5.48 -0.27
CA GLY A 47 2.29 -6.20 0.94
C GLY A 47 2.17 -5.32 2.16
N VAL A 48 1.69 -5.88 3.25
CA VAL A 48 1.74 -5.27 4.59
C VAL A 48 2.52 -6.23 5.48
N TYR A 49 3.56 -5.72 6.10
CA TYR A 49 4.38 -6.45 7.06
C TYR A 49 4.74 -5.54 8.24
N SER A 50 4.43 -5.96 9.45
CA SER A 50 4.53 -5.12 10.64
C SER A 50 3.77 -3.80 10.45
N ASN A 51 4.45 -2.67 10.46
CA ASN A 51 3.85 -1.35 10.22
C ASN A 51 4.28 -0.75 8.86
N ILE A 52 4.72 -1.59 7.92
CA ILE A 52 5.23 -1.17 6.62
C ILE A 52 4.27 -1.66 5.54
N THR A 53 3.91 -0.76 4.63
CA THR A 53 3.21 -1.07 3.38
C THR A 53 4.16 -0.88 2.22
N PHE A 54 4.14 -1.81 1.26
CA PHE A 54 4.98 -1.73 0.06
C PHE A 54 4.26 -2.36 -1.13
N PRO A 55 4.41 -1.77 -2.33
CA PRO A 55 3.86 -2.36 -3.54
C PRO A 55 4.62 -3.64 -3.91
N LEU A 56 3.87 -4.64 -4.36
CA LEU A 56 4.38 -5.92 -4.85
C LEU A 56 4.27 -6.01 -6.37
N MET A 57 3.10 -5.69 -6.91
CA MET A 57 2.81 -5.89 -8.32
C MET A 57 1.78 -4.90 -8.84
N VAL A 58 1.87 -4.54 -10.12
CA VAL A 58 0.88 -3.75 -10.85
C VAL A 58 0.55 -4.42 -12.19
N LYS A 59 -0.75 -4.52 -12.52
CA LYS A 59 -1.22 -4.95 -13.83
C LYS A 59 -2.23 -3.97 -14.38
N VAL A 60 -2.03 -3.52 -15.62
CA VAL A 60 -2.98 -2.63 -16.28
C VAL A 60 -4.18 -3.41 -16.76
N PHE A 61 -5.35 -2.88 -16.44
CA PHE A 61 -6.59 -3.33 -17.07
C PHE A 61 -6.68 -2.78 -18.49
N LYS A 62 -6.81 -3.70 -19.47
CA LYS A 62 -6.90 -3.40 -20.90
C LYS A 62 -8.35 -3.56 -21.36
N PRO A 63 -9.14 -2.46 -21.49
CA PRO A 63 -10.53 -2.54 -21.97
C PRO A 63 -10.64 -3.15 -23.36
N LYS A 64 -11.70 -3.95 -23.63
CA LYS A 64 -11.88 -4.67 -24.91
C LYS A 64 -11.67 -3.81 -26.16
N GLY A 65 -12.16 -2.55 -26.13
CA GLY A 65 -12.04 -1.62 -27.27
C GLY A 65 -10.65 -0.97 -27.44
N THR A 66 -9.67 -1.31 -26.60
CA THR A 66 -8.32 -0.72 -26.63
C THR A 66 -7.21 -1.76 -26.82
N LEU A 67 -7.58 -3.02 -27.02
CA LEU A 67 -6.64 -4.14 -27.21
C LEU A 67 -5.81 -3.94 -28.47
N LYS A 68 -4.53 -4.22 -28.37
CA LYS A 68 -3.55 -4.23 -29.47
C LYS A 68 -3.33 -5.66 -29.96
N GLU A 69 -2.64 -5.80 -31.08
CA GLU A 69 -2.20 -7.09 -31.59
C GLU A 69 -1.36 -7.82 -30.52
N GLY A 70 -1.70 -9.09 -30.26
CA GLY A 70 -1.09 -9.91 -29.23
C GLY A 70 -1.67 -9.74 -27.82
N ASP A 71 -2.53 -8.74 -27.57
CA ASP A 71 -3.19 -8.58 -26.28
C ASP A 71 -4.28 -9.63 -26.08
N LYS A 72 -4.34 -10.20 -24.88
CA LYS A 72 -5.48 -11.00 -24.42
C LYS A 72 -6.33 -10.16 -23.47
N TYR A 73 -7.65 -10.15 -23.71
CA TYR A 73 -8.58 -9.53 -22.77
C TYR A 73 -8.60 -10.31 -21.45
N LYS A 74 -8.45 -9.60 -20.36
CA LYS A 74 -8.61 -10.12 -18.99
C LYS A 74 -9.44 -9.14 -18.16
N THR A 75 -10.34 -9.68 -17.38
CA THR A 75 -11.08 -8.91 -16.38
C THR A 75 -10.16 -8.49 -15.24
N LYS A 76 -10.54 -7.49 -14.45
CA LYS A 76 -9.79 -7.10 -13.23
C LYS A 76 -9.66 -8.27 -12.25
N ILE A 77 -10.68 -9.11 -12.18
CA ILE A 77 -10.71 -10.31 -11.34
C ILE A 77 -9.69 -11.34 -11.81
N GLU A 78 -9.57 -11.57 -13.11
CA GLU A 78 -8.54 -12.46 -13.68
C GLU A 78 -7.15 -11.90 -13.43
N LEU A 79 -6.94 -10.59 -13.59
CA LEU A 79 -5.68 -9.95 -13.26
C LEU A 79 -5.29 -10.12 -11.79
N ALA A 80 -6.24 -9.94 -10.86
CA ALA A 80 -6.02 -10.15 -9.44
C ALA A 80 -5.69 -11.62 -9.12
N SER A 81 -6.39 -12.57 -9.75
CA SER A 81 -6.15 -14.00 -9.57
C SER A 81 -4.76 -14.40 -10.08
N GLU A 82 -4.32 -13.84 -11.20
CA GLU A 82 -2.97 -14.03 -11.73
C GLU A 82 -1.89 -13.46 -10.81
N MET A 83 -2.13 -12.27 -10.23
CA MET A 83 -1.20 -11.70 -9.25
C MET A 83 -0.99 -12.62 -8.04
N ILE A 84 -2.06 -13.20 -7.51
CA ILE A 84 -1.94 -14.19 -6.42
C ILE A 84 -1.11 -15.39 -6.87
N THR A 85 -1.36 -15.92 -8.08
CA THR A 85 -0.58 -17.04 -8.62
C THR A 85 0.90 -16.70 -8.74
N GLU A 86 1.23 -15.56 -9.35
CA GLU A 86 2.61 -15.11 -9.55
C GLU A 86 3.33 -14.88 -8.22
N LEU A 87 2.68 -14.24 -7.23
CA LEU A 87 3.27 -14.06 -5.91
C LEU A 87 3.57 -15.39 -5.19
N MET A 88 2.68 -16.38 -5.34
CA MET A 88 2.91 -17.72 -4.79
C MET A 88 4.06 -18.44 -5.51
N GLU A 89 4.15 -18.33 -6.84
CA GLU A 89 5.23 -18.89 -7.66
C GLU A 89 6.60 -18.25 -7.37
N GLU A 90 6.61 -16.93 -7.06
CA GLU A 90 7.80 -16.20 -6.63
C GLU A 90 8.22 -16.52 -5.18
N GLY A 91 7.45 -17.35 -4.48
CA GLY A 91 7.79 -17.84 -3.14
C GLY A 91 7.41 -16.92 -1.98
N PHE A 92 6.52 -15.94 -2.22
CA PHE A 92 6.00 -15.13 -1.12
C PHE A 92 5.16 -15.97 -0.17
N GLN A 93 5.41 -15.80 1.13
CA GLN A 93 4.60 -16.40 2.18
C GLN A 93 3.41 -15.48 2.47
N ILE A 94 2.23 -15.81 1.95
CA ILE A 94 1.01 -15.00 2.13
C ILE A 94 0.21 -15.61 3.28
N GLU A 95 0.07 -14.84 4.37
CA GLU A 95 -0.74 -15.25 5.53
C GLU A 95 -2.20 -14.83 5.42
N LEU A 96 -2.47 -13.72 4.72
CA LEU A 96 -3.81 -13.15 4.61
C LEU A 96 -3.96 -12.36 3.31
N VAL A 97 -5.12 -12.47 2.66
CA VAL A 97 -5.49 -11.65 1.51
C VAL A 97 -6.66 -10.75 1.88
N LEU A 98 -6.51 -9.45 1.60
CA LEU A 98 -7.55 -8.44 1.77
C LEU A 98 -7.95 -7.88 0.41
N ALA A 99 -9.26 -7.71 0.18
CA ALA A 99 -9.77 -7.12 -1.05
C ALA A 99 -11.13 -6.43 -0.83
N ASP A 100 -11.51 -5.58 -1.77
CA ASP A 100 -12.82 -4.94 -1.75
C ASP A 100 -13.93 -5.84 -2.30
N SER A 101 -15.15 -5.30 -2.41
CA SER A 101 -16.32 -6.06 -2.86
C SER A 101 -16.29 -6.45 -4.34
N LEU A 102 -15.50 -5.80 -5.18
CA LEU A 102 -15.31 -6.22 -6.57
C LEU A 102 -14.73 -7.64 -6.65
N TYR A 103 -13.76 -7.91 -5.78
CA TYR A 103 -13.06 -9.19 -5.71
C TYR A 103 -13.78 -10.15 -4.75
N GLY A 104 -14.26 -9.65 -3.60
CA GLY A 104 -14.91 -10.46 -2.58
C GLY A 104 -16.21 -11.13 -3.04
N GLU A 105 -16.95 -10.51 -3.96
CA GLU A 105 -18.17 -11.12 -4.55
C GLU A 105 -17.88 -12.05 -5.73
N SER A 106 -16.62 -12.16 -6.15
CA SER A 106 -16.24 -13.03 -7.26
C SER A 106 -15.93 -14.45 -6.79
N SER A 107 -16.79 -15.40 -7.13
CA SER A 107 -16.53 -16.82 -6.90
C SER A 107 -15.26 -17.33 -7.59
N GLN A 108 -14.82 -16.69 -8.68
CA GLN A 108 -13.58 -17.01 -9.37
C GLN A 108 -12.37 -16.62 -8.50
N PHE A 109 -12.38 -15.41 -7.93
CA PHE A 109 -11.29 -14.94 -7.08
C PHE A 109 -11.22 -15.75 -5.77
N ILE A 110 -12.37 -15.98 -5.12
CA ILE A 110 -12.43 -16.77 -3.87
C ILE A 110 -11.91 -18.19 -4.10
N ARG A 111 -12.34 -18.86 -5.19
CA ARG A 111 -11.81 -20.20 -5.53
C ARG A 111 -10.29 -20.19 -5.74
N LYS A 112 -9.73 -19.13 -6.31
CA LYS A 112 -8.28 -18.99 -6.46
C LYS A 112 -7.57 -18.92 -5.11
N LEU A 113 -8.13 -18.20 -4.14
CA LEU A 113 -7.59 -18.15 -2.77
C LEU A 113 -7.69 -19.53 -2.07
N ASP A 114 -8.82 -20.22 -2.27
CA ASP A 114 -9.05 -21.57 -1.71
C ASP A 114 -8.10 -22.60 -2.34
N GLU A 115 -7.78 -22.52 -3.64
CA GLU A 115 -6.80 -23.39 -4.33
C GLU A 115 -5.42 -23.36 -3.67
N TYR A 116 -5.00 -22.17 -3.17
CA TYR A 116 -3.74 -21.99 -2.44
C TYR A 116 -3.88 -22.09 -0.91
N ASN A 117 -5.08 -22.47 -0.40
CA ASN A 117 -5.38 -22.51 1.03
C ASN A 117 -5.08 -21.18 1.75
N LEU A 118 -5.27 -20.05 1.09
CA LEU A 118 -5.01 -18.74 1.65
C LEU A 118 -6.15 -18.30 2.56
N ALA A 119 -5.81 -17.70 3.71
CA ALA A 119 -6.77 -16.97 4.51
C ALA A 119 -7.14 -15.66 3.82
N TYR A 120 -8.39 -15.23 3.98
CA TYR A 120 -8.83 -13.96 3.42
C TYR A 120 -9.85 -13.24 4.31
N VAL A 121 -9.87 -11.91 4.19
CA VAL A 121 -10.95 -11.04 4.69
C VAL A 121 -11.30 -10.08 3.55
N VAL A 122 -12.46 -10.26 2.94
CA VAL A 122 -12.87 -9.51 1.75
C VAL A 122 -14.21 -8.82 2.00
N ALA A 123 -14.36 -7.60 1.44
CA ALA A 123 -15.65 -6.93 1.50
C ALA A 123 -16.67 -7.63 0.61
N ILE A 124 -17.92 -7.51 1.00
CA ILE A 124 -19.11 -7.88 0.22
C ILE A 124 -20.12 -6.72 0.29
N ARG A 125 -21.08 -6.70 -0.60
CA ARG A 125 -22.18 -5.73 -0.54
C ARG A 125 -23.22 -6.13 0.51
N SER A 126 -23.98 -5.17 1.00
CA SER A 126 -25.06 -5.42 1.97
C SER A 126 -26.14 -6.38 1.48
N ASN A 127 -26.34 -6.45 0.15
CA ASN A 127 -27.30 -7.35 -0.51
C ASN A 127 -26.67 -8.66 -1.02
N HIS A 128 -25.49 -9.02 -0.53
CA HIS A 128 -24.81 -10.27 -0.93
C HIS A 128 -25.68 -11.50 -0.63
N GLY A 129 -25.90 -12.34 -1.61
CA GLY A 129 -26.70 -13.56 -1.47
C GLY A 129 -25.93 -14.69 -0.79
N VAL A 130 -26.48 -15.23 0.29
CA VAL A 130 -25.88 -16.35 1.03
C VAL A 130 -26.83 -17.54 1.06
N TRP A 131 -26.36 -18.71 0.64
CA TRP A 131 -27.10 -19.96 0.80
C TRP A 131 -27.00 -20.44 2.24
N LEU A 132 -28.14 -20.51 2.91
CA LEU A 132 -28.23 -21.01 4.28
C LEU A 132 -28.59 -22.49 4.29
N PRO A 133 -28.01 -23.33 5.16
CA PRO A 133 -28.47 -24.68 5.41
C PRO A 133 -29.94 -24.71 5.86
N ALA A 134 -30.62 -25.82 5.58
CA ALA A 134 -32.01 -25.99 5.97
C ALA A 134 -32.20 -25.74 7.48
N GLY A 135 -33.25 -24.99 7.82
CA GLY A 135 -33.58 -24.63 9.19
C GLY A 135 -32.69 -23.54 9.82
N GLN A 136 -31.85 -22.87 9.04
CA GLN A 136 -31.05 -21.72 9.50
C GLN A 136 -31.59 -20.41 8.90
N SER A 137 -31.68 -19.37 9.72
CA SER A 137 -32.03 -18.02 9.30
C SER A 137 -30.85 -17.05 9.51
N VAL A 138 -30.88 -15.91 8.85
CA VAL A 138 -29.96 -14.81 9.15
C VAL A 138 -30.22 -14.34 10.57
N ARG A 139 -29.21 -14.36 11.39
CA ARG A 139 -29.27 -13.98 12.80
C ARG A 139 -27.95 -13.35 13.22
N ALA A 140 -27.96 -12.05 13.47
CA ALA A 140 -26.80 -11.32 13.95
C ALA A 140 -26.51 -11.59 15.43
N ASN A 141 -25.24 -11.59 15.80
CA ASN A 141 -24.79 -11.60 17.18
C ASN A 141 -24.81 -10.17 17.77
N ASN A 142 -24.55 -10.03 19.07
CA ASN A 142 -24.41 -8.74 19.70
C ASN A 142 -23.17 -8.00 19.19
N TRP A 143 -23.28 -6.68 19.14
CA TRP A 143 -22.16 -5.81 18.83
C TRP A 143 -21.04 -5.95 19.85
N CYS A 144 -19.81 -5.97 19.37
CA CYS A 144 -18.59 -5.95 20.16
C CYS A 144 -17.80 -4.70 19.77
N LYS A 145 -17.41 -3.92 20.77
CA LYS A 145 -16.55 -2.73 20.60
C LYS A 145 -15.10 -3.17 20.41
N PHE A 146 -14.38 -2.51 19.49
CA PHE A 146 -12.94 -2.65 19.32
C PHE A 146 -12.32 -1.29 18.92
N GLU A 147 -11.01 -1.17 19.13
CA GLU A 147 -10.25 0.01 18.71
C GLU A 147 -9.47 -0.35 17.44
N ARG A 148 -9.78 0.35 16.34
CA ARG A 148 -9.05 0.22 15.08
C ARG A 148 -7.84 1.15 15.08
N THR A 149 -6.66 0.62 14.78
CA THR A 149 -5.43 1.41 14.68
C THR A 149 -5.10 1.70 13.21
N PHE A 150 -4.82 2.97 12.90
CA PHE A 150 -4.38 3.43 11.58
C PHE A 150 -2.86 3.39 11.45
N SER A 151 -2.35 3.47 10.21
CA SER A 151 -0.92 3.49 9.91
C SER A 151 -0.15 4.66 10.56
N ASN A 152 -0.84 5.74 10.92
CA ASN A 152 -0.30 6.90 11.65
C ASN A 152 -0.42 6.77 13.18
N GLN A 153 -0.70 5.57 13.69
CA GLN A 153 -0.87 5.23 15.11
C GLN A 153 -2.08 5.88 15.81
N LYS A 154 -2.94 6.60 15.08
CA LYS A 154 -4.21 7.06 15.62
C LYS A 154 -5.17 5.88 15.71
N SER A 155 -6.02 5.87 16.73
CA SER A 155 -7.07 4.87 16.93
C SER A 155 -8.46 5.48 16.78
N GLU A 156 -9.41 4.65 16.38
CA GLU A 156 -10.82 4.99 16.26
C GLU A 156 -11.66 3.84 16.84
N THR A 157 -12.63 4.16 17.66
CA THR A 157 -13.59 3.18 18.17
C THR A 157 -14.52 2.72 17.05
N ARG A 158 -14.65 1.41 16.90
CA ARG A 158 -15.59 0.76 15.99
C ARG A 158 -16.32 -0.41 16.65
N TYR A 159 -17.34 -0.87 15.97
CA TYR A 159 -18.17 -1.99 16.40
C TYR A 159 -18.20 -3.06 15.33
N ILE A 160 -18.21 -4.33 15.77
CA ILE A 160 -18.26 -5.50 14.92
C ILE A 160 -19.26 -6.52 15.43
N ARG A 161 -19.98 -7.19 14.53
CA ARG A 161 -20.81 -8.34 14.85
C ARG A 161 -20.80 -9.37 13.73
N GLU A 162 -21.00 -10.64 14.09
CA GLU A 162 -21.26 -11.71 13.12
C GLU A 162 -22.72 -11.65 12.69
N ILE A 163 -22.98 -11.64 11.37
CA ILE A 163 -24.34 -11.44 10.82
C ILE A 163 -25.10 -12.77 10.77
N ILE A 164 -24.41 -13.88 10.49
CA ILE A 164 -25.00 -15.20 10.39
C ILE A 164 -24.43 -16.07 11.50
N TYR A 165 -24.92 -15.83 12.69
CA TYR A 165 -24.45 -16.46 13.92
C TYR A 165 -25.19 -17.76 14.22
N GLY A 166 -24.53 -18.75 14.82
CA GLY A 166 -25.15 -19.89 15.52
C GLY A 166 -24.79 -21.28 15.03
N LYS A 167 -24.24 -21.48 13.81
CA LYS A 167 -23.66 -22.77 13.38
C LYS A 167 -22.23 -22.61 12.94
N LYS A 168 -21.38 -23.59 13.24
CA LYS A 168 -19.99 -23.62 12.76
C LYS A 168 -19.99 -23.70 11.24
N ARG A 169 -19.23 -22.80 10.60
CA ARG A 169 -19.10 -22.64 9.15
C ARG A 169 -17.65 -22.51 8.78
N THR A 170 -17.33 -22.84 7.56
CA THR A 170 -16.01 -22.57 6.97
C THR A 170 -15.84 -21.09 6.60
N ILE A 171 -16.94 -20.41 6.22
CA ILE A 171 -16.96 -18.98 5.90
C ILE A 171 -17.93 -18.29 6.86
N THR A 172 -17.49 -17.18 7.45
CA THR A 172 -18.29 -16.34 8.35
C THR A 172 -18.48 -14.95 7.75
N TYR A 173 -19.59 -14.30 8.14
CA TYR A 173 -20.02 -13.01 7.61
C TYR A 173 -20.16 -12.00 8.73
N TRP A 174 -19.57 -10.83 8.54
CA TRP A 174 -19.43 -9.83 9.60
C TRP A 174 -19.82 -8.46 9.11
N GLU A 175 -20.26 -7.65 10.04
CA GLU A 175 -20.61 -6.24 9.85
C GLU A 175 -19.75 -5.39 10.78
N ILE A 176 -19.17 -4.33 10.23
CA ILE A 176 -18.26 -3.40 10.94
C ILE A 176 -18.80 -2.00 10.72
N THR A 177 -18.97 -1.23 11.78
CA THR A 177 -19.48 0.15 11.71
C THR A 177 -18.85 1.04 12.75
N THR A 178 -18.93 2.35 12.56
CA THR A 178 -18.59 3.35 13.57
C THR A 178 -19.74 3.59 14.55
N ASP A 179 -20.99 3.33 14.13
CA ASP A 179 -22.17 3.55 14.95
C ASP A 179 -23.23 2.46 14.70
N PRO A 180 -23.50 1.59 15.70
CA PRO A 180 -24.49 0.53 15.60
C PRO A 180 -25.95 0.99 15.44
N GLU A 181 -26.27 2.23 15.83
CA GLU A 181 -27.65 2.73 15.81
C GLU A 181 -28.01 3.32 14.44
N THR A 182 -27.12 4.14 13.88
CA THR A 182 -27.36 4.85 12.61
C THR A 182 -26.84 4.12 11.39
N MET A 183 -25.88 3.19 11.57
CA MET A 183 -25.28 2.39 10.49
C MET A 183 -24.84 3.25 9.28
N PRO A 184 -23.97 4.27 9.47
CA PRO A 184 -23.64 5.21 8.41
C PRO A 184 -23.03 4.48 7.19
N GLU A 185 -23.55 4.71 6.01
CA GLU A 185 -23.15 4.01 4.76
C GLU A 185 -21.65 4.13 4.49
N ASN A 186 -21.06 5.30 4.73
CA ASN A 186 -19.64 5.57 4.47
C ASN A 186 -18.68 4.90 5.48
N SER A 187 -19.18 4.38 6.59
CA SER A 187 -18.35 3.77 7.65
C SER A 187 -18.83 2.39 8.07
N THR A 188 -19.85 1.88 7.39
CA THR A 188 -20.35 0.52 7.57
C THR A 188 -19.85 -0.38 6.44
N SER A 189 -19.24 -1.49 6.80
CA SER A 189 -18.70 -2.48 5.87
C SER A 189 -19.21 -3.87 6.21
N PHE A 190 -19.52 -4.63 5.16
CA PHE A 190 -19.83 -6.05 5.27
C PHE A 190 -18.65 -6.84 4.76
N VAL A 191 -18.20 -7.83 5.51
CA VAL A 191 -17.05 -8.65 5.16
C VAL A 191 -17.33 -10.13 5.32
N MET A 192 -16.68 -10.95 4.52
CA MET A 192 -16.64 -12.38 4.70
C MET A 192 -15.20 -12.87 4.85
N THR A 193 -15.03 -13.98 5.57
CA THR A 193 -13.72 -14.56 5.85
C THR A 193 -13.81 -16.07 6.06
N ASN A 194 -12.75 -16.80 5.69
CA ASN A 194 -12.54 -18.20 6.02
C ASN A 194 -11.70 -18.38 7.31
N LEU A 195 -11.27 -17.32 7.95
CA LEU A 195 -10.59 -17.37 9.24
C LEU A 195 -11.50 -18.02 10.29
N GLN A 196 -10.91 -18.80 11.19
CA GLN A 196 -11.61 -19.52 12.25
C GLN A 196 -11.24 -18.99 13.63
N GLY A 197 -12.10 -19.20 14.61
CA GLY A 197 -11.84 -18.83 16.00
C GLY A 197 -12.62 -17.60 16.48
N ASN A 198 -12.13 -16.94 17.51
CA ASN A 198 -12.77 -15.74 18.06
C ASN A 198 -12.30 -14.47 17.35
N LEU A 199 -12.98 -14.12 16.27
CA LEU A 199 -12.61 -13.01 15.38
C LEU A 199 -13.09 -11.64 15.85
N LYS A 200 -13.90 -11.54 16.90
CA LYS A 200 -14.52 -10.28 17.35
C LYS A 200 -13.53 -9.16 17.71
N LYS A 201 -12.31 -9.53 18.10
CA LYS A 201 -11.27 -8.56 18.49
C LYS A 201 -10.25 -8.28 17.40
N THR A 202 -10.12 -9.17 16.43
CA THR A 202 -9.01 -9.15 15.46
C THR A 202 -9.47 -8.82 14.04
N LEU A 203 -10.65 -9.27 13.63
CA LEU A 203 -11.11 -9.14 12.24
C LEU A 203 -11.24 -7.67 11.80
N GLY A 204 -11.69 -6.80 12.70
CA GLY A 204 -11.85 -5.39 12.39
C GLY A 204 -10.54 -4.70 12.10
N ASP A 205 -9.49 -5.00 12.87
CA ASP A 205 -8.13 -4.49 12.63
C ASP A 205 -7.53 -5.09 11.36
N LEU A 206 -7.66 -6.40 11.15
CA LEU A 206 -7.19 -7.07 9.94
C LEU A 206 -7.82 -6.45 8.68
N TYR A 207 -9.14 -6.30 8.64
CA TYR A 207 -9.80 -5.64 7.52
C TYR A 207 -9.38 -4.16 7.40
N GLY A 208 -9.09 -3.52 8.51
CA GLY A 208 -8.58 -2.16 8.57
C GLY A 208 -7.30 -1.93 7.77
N LEU A 209 -6.43 -2.94 7.66
CA LEU A 209 -5.20 -2.87 6.88
C LEU A 209 -5.46 -2.60 5.38
N ARG A 210 -6.63 -2.95 4.86
CA ARG A 210 -7.01 -2.63 3.48
C ARG A 210 -6.87 -1.12 3.16
N THR A 211 -7.19 -0.25 4.11
CA THR A 211 -7.06 1.19 3.88
C THR A 211 -5.61 1.68 3.76
N TRP A 212 -4.64 0.86 4.15
CA TRP A 212 -3.22 1.22 4.02
C TRP A 212 -2.80 1.28 2.55
N VAL A 213 -3.42 0.49 1.66
CA VAL A 213 -3.16 0.59 0.22
C VAL A 213 -3.62 1.93 -0.36
N GLU A 214 -4.70 2.50 0.18
CA GLU A 214 -5.19 3.82 -0.24
C GLU A 214 -4.18 4.93 0.09
N TYR A 215 -3.50 4.83 1.24
CA TYR A 215 -2.37 5.70 1.57
C TYR A 215 -1.20 5.47 0.62
N GLY A 216 -0.89 4.21 0.27
CA GLY A 216 0.11 3.87 -0.72
C GLY A 216 -0.15 4.53 -2.07
N PHE A 217 -1.37 4.42 -2.59
CA PHE A 217 -1.76 5.12 -3.83
C PHE A 217 -1.64 6.64 -3.74
N ARG A 218 -2.06 7.21 -2.61
CA ARG A 218 -1.94 8.66 -2.39
C ARG A 218 -0.48 9.10 -2.41
N GLN A 219 0.39 8.39 -1.72
CA GLN A 219 1.82 8.67 -1.67
C GLN A 219 2.49 8.51 -3.03
N CYS A 220 2.19 7.44 -3.77
CA CYS A 220 2.67 7.27 -5.14
C CYS A 220 2.25 8.42 -6.05
N LYS A 221 0.98 8.86 -5.97
CA LYS A 221 0.44 9.91 -6.83
C LYS A 221 0.88 11.32 -6.45
N GLN A 222 0.91 11.63 -5.16
CA GLN A 222 1.15 13.00 -4.68
C GLN A 222 2.63 13.29 -4.40
N GLU A 223 3.41 12.28 -4.00
CA GLU A 223 4.79 12.48 -3.58
C GLU A 223 5.83 11.94 -4.57
N LEU A 224 5.50 10.89 -5.31
CA LEU A 224 6.45 10.23 -6.22
C LEU A 224 6.13 10.46 -7.70
N GLY A 225 5.05 11.18 -8.03
CA GLY A 225 4.76 11.55 -9.41
C GLY A 225 4.22 10.41 -10.28
N TRP A 226 3.46 9.48 -9.71
CA TRP A 226 2.81 8.38 -10.44
C TRP A 226 2.08 8.83 -11.71
N THR A 227 1.44 10.01 -11.67
CA THR A 227 0.64 10.58 -12.76
C THR A 227 1.38 11.58 -13.63
N ASP A 228 2.65 11.92 -13.32
CA ASP A 228 3.38 13.06 -13.91
C ASP A 228 4.03 12.74 -15.25
N TYR A 229 3.94 11.49 -15.70
CA TYR A 229 4.50 11.10 -16.99
C TYR A 229 3.78 11.75 -18.18
N ARG A 230 4.53 11.93 -19.28
CA ARG A 230 4.03 12.46 -20.56
C ARG A 230 3.97 11.41 -21.67
N PHE A 231 4.28 10.16 -21.34
CA PHE A 231 4.27 9.04 -22.29
C PHE A 231 2.84 8.67 -22.67
N THR A 232 2.70 8.22 -23.93
CA THR A 232 1.45 7.63 -24.43
C THR A 232 1.58 6.12 -24.65
N ASN A 233 2.80 5.64 -24.81
CA ASN A 233 3.11 4.22 -24.97
C ASN A 233 3.08 3.51 -23.61
N PHE A 234 2.37 2.37 -23.56
CA PHE A 234 2.18 1.62 -22.33
C PHE A 234 3.48 1.11 -21.70
N GLN A 235 4.43 0.60 -22.50
CA GLN A 235 5.67 0.07 -21.94
C GLN A 235 6.48 1.13 -21.16
N HIS A 236 6.44 2.40 -21.63
CA HIS A 236 7.08 3.49 -20.91
C HIS A 236 6.32 3.86 -19.62
N ILE A 237 4.99 3.79 -19.64
CA ILE A 237 4.14 4.03 -18.45
C ILE A 237 4.40 2.93 -17.41
N GLU A 238 4.44 1.67 -17.82
CA GLU A 238 4.72 0.52 -16.97
C GLU A 238 6.08 0.67 -16.29
N ARG A 239 7.16 0.94 -17.05
CA ARG A 239 8.50 1.20 -16.50
C ARG A 239 8.50 2.38 -15.52
N TRP A 240 7.75 3.43 -15.80
CA TRP A 240 7.62 4.56 -14.88
C TRP A 240 6.98 4.14 -13.56
N TRP A 241 5.93 3.34 -13.60
CA TRP A 241 5.27 2.83 -12.41
C TRP A 241 6.14 1.86 -11.63
N GLU A 242 6.92 1.01 -12.29
CA GLU A 242 7.92 0.14 -11.67
C GLU A 242 8.97 0.95 -10.91
N ILE A 243 9.49 2.03 -11.50
CA ILE A 243 10.43 2.95 -10.82
C ILE A 243 9.78 3.55 -9.57
N ILE A 244 8.54 4.02 -9.66
CA ILE A 244 7.81 4.57 -8.51
C ILE A 244 7.66 3.51 -7.41
N PHE A 245 7.34 2.27 -7.77
CA PHE A 245 7.23 1.17 -6.83
C PHE A 245 8.56 0.83 -6.16
N CYS A 246 9.64 0.79 -6.92
CA CYS A 246 10.98 0.60 -6.37
C CYS A 246 11.34 1.70 -5.35
N VAL A 247 11.10 2.97 -5.71
CA VAL A 247 11.37 4.11 -4.81
C VAL A 247 10.50 4.02 -3.55
N TYR A 248 9.20 3.72 -3.70
CA TYR A 248 8.30 3.56 -2.57
C TYR A 248 8.79 2.46 -1.61
N THR A 249 9.14 1.30 -2.16
CA THR A 249 9.65 0.16 -1.39
C THR A 249 10.96 0.50 -0.67
N MET A 250 11.89 1.18 -1.34
CA MET A 250 13.14 1.65 -0.73
C MET A 250 12.87 2.57 0.46
N ILE A 251 11.95 3.53 0.33
CA ILE A 251 11.57 4.44 1.43
C ILE A 251 10.97 3.64 2.59
N SER A 252 10.05 2.71 2.30
CA SER A 252 9.39 1.88 3.31
C SER A 252 10.38 1.01 4.07
N LEU A 253 11.31 0.36 3.38
CA LEU A 253 12.32 -0.52 3.98
C LEU A 253 13.34 0.26 4.84
N ASN A 254 13.65 1.50 4.50
CA ASN A 254 14.56 2.36 5.27
C ASN A 254 13.86 3.14 6.39
N SER A 255 12.53 3.09 6.47
CA SER A 255 11.75 3.80 7.49
C SER A 255 12.18 3.46 8.93
N PRO A 256 12.38 2.19 9.33
CA PRO A 256 12.83 1.86 10.66
C PRO A 256 14.20 2.45 11.01
N ALA A 257 15.15 2.42 10.07
CA ALA A 257 16.48 2.95 10.28
C ALA A 257 16.49 4.47 10.51
N LEU A 258 15.68 5.20 9.70
CA LEU A 258 15.56 6.65 9.84
C LEU A 258 14.80 7.07 11.10
N LEU A 259 13.82 6.27 11.52
CA LEU A 259 13.12 6.49 12.80
C LEU A 259 14.03 6.20 14.01
N ALA A 260 14.93 5.21 13.90
CA ALA A 260 15.90 4.91 14.96
C ALA A 260 16.87 6.07 15.21
N LEU A 261 17.22 6.86 14.19
CA LEU A 261 18.02 8.08 14.37
C LEU A 261 17.34 9.11 15.29
N ASN A 262 16.00 9.16 15.26
CA ASN A 262 15.23 10.04 16.14
C ASN A 262 15.24 9.55 17.60
N GLN A 263 15.35 8.24 17.83
CA GLN A 263 15.33 7.64 19.16
C GLN A 263 16.69 7.70 19.86
N SER A 264 17.79 7.60 19.12
CA SER A 264 19.15 7.69 19.67
C SER A 264 19.39 8.99 20.44
N ARG A 265 18.74 10.08 20.06
CA ARG A 265 18.79 11.37 20.77
C ARG A 265 18.25 11.35 22.19
N GLN A 266 17.27 10.51 22.49
CA GLN A 266 16.71 10.41 23.85
C GLN A 266 17.66 9.71 24.80
N ILE A 267 18.53 8.84 24.27
CA ILE A 267 19.50 8.05 25.07
C ILE A 267 20.81 8.82 25.26
N GLU A 268 21.26 9.61 24.28
CA GLU A 268 22.53 10.38 24.34
C GLU A 268 22.45 11.63 25.20
N ALA A 269 21.26 12.09 25.59
CA ALA A 269 21.10 13.14 26.59
C ALA A 269 21.66 12.74 27.98
N GLU A 270 21.96 11.44 28.16
CA GLU A 270 22.49 10.90 29.45
C GLU A 270 23.99 10.58 29.48
N GLY A 271 24.81 11.02 28.50
CA GLY A 271 26.23 11.11 28.85
C GLY A 271 27.33 10.45 28.03
N GLN A 272 27.21 10.20 26.73
CA GLN A 272 28.38 9.90 25.87
C GLN A 272 28.31 10.58 24.52
N ARG A 273 29.16 11.61 24.31
CA ARG A 273 29.40 12.20 22.97
C ARG A 273 30.22 11.23 22.12
N THR A 274 29.58 10.43 21.31
CA THR A 274 30.25 9.78 20.20
C THR A 274 30.21 10.72 18.98
N SER A 275 31.33 10.85 18.26
CA SER A 275 31.54 11.75 17.14
C SER A 275 30.78 11.27 15.85
N HIS A 276 29.58 10.79 16.00
CA HIS A 276 28.74 10.38 14.87
C HIS A 276 28.05 11.61 14.26
N ILE A 277 28.11 11.71 12.94
CA ILE A 277 27.36 12.72 12.17
C ILE A 277 25.88 12.45 12.40
N ASP A 278 25.23 13.36 13.12
CA ASP A 278 23.78 13.27 13.41
C ASP A 278 23.01 14.13 12.43
N PHE A 279 22.45 13.50 11.39
CA PHE A 279 21.60 14.15 10.38
C PHE A 279 20.35 14.78 10.97
N SER A 280 19.87 14.30 12.12
CA SER A 280 18.69 14.81 12.80
C SER A 280 18.88 16.23 13.36
N ASN A 281 20.12 16.75 13.39
CA ASN A 281 20.41 18.14 13.73
C ASN A 281 20.09 19.13 12.59
N HIS A 282 19.77 18.66 11.38
CA HIS A 282 19.36 19.55 10.30
C HIS A 282 18.05 20.26 10.65
N GLN A 283 17.98 21.57 10.44
CA GLN A 283 16.80 22.40 10.79
C GLN A 283 15.49 21.94 10.16
N GLN A 284 15.55 21.32 8.99
CA GLN A 284 14.39 20.79 8.26
C GLN A 284 14.15 19.30 8.49
N TRP A 285 14.91 18.67 9.41
CA TRP A 285 14.70 17.28 9.74
C TRP A 285 13.35 17.08 10.43
N ASN A 286 12.57 16.12 9.94
CA ASN A 286 11.27 15.83 10.53
C ASN A 286 11.40 14.68 11.55
N HIS A 287 11.08 14.98 12.80
CA HIS A 287 11.16 14.03 13.92
C HIS A 287 9.89 13.18 14.07
N GLU A 288 8.80 13.52 13.39
CA GLU A 288 7.56 12.76 13.46
C GLU A 288 7.65 11.47 12.66
N SER A 289 6.94 10.44 13.12
CA SER A 289 6.76 9.19 12.39
C SER A 289 5.88 9.40 11.13
N GLY A 290 6.03 8.52 10.17
CA GLY A 290 5.21 8.49 8.96
C GLY A 290 6.03 8.48 7.68
N TRP A 291 5.54 7.77 6.70
CA TRP A 291 6.24 7.53 5.42
C TRP A 291 6.66 8.82 4.70
N LYS A 292 5.80 9.85 4.69
CA LYS A 292 6.11 11.13 4.08
C LYS A 292 7.27 11.84 4.77
N ASN A 293 7.34 11.76 6.09
CA ASN A 293 8.41 12.35 6.88
C ASN A 293 9.74 11.65 6.60
N VAL A 294 9.72 10.32 6.48
CA VAL A 294 10.88 9.53 6.05
C VAL A 294 11.33 9.95 4.66
N LEU A 295 10.42 10.10 3.69
CA LEU A 295 10.76 10.60 2.35
C LEU A 295 11.40 11.98 2.40
N ASN A 296 10.87 12.92 3.21
CA ASN A 296 11.43 14.26 3.33
C ASN A 296 12.84 14.23 3.91
N ASN A 297 13.06 13.41 4.93
CA ASN A 297 14.40 13.25 5.52
C ASN A 297 15.38 12.61 4.52
N LEU A 298 14.95 11.62 3.72
CA LEU A 298 15.79 11.07 2.64
C LEU A 298 16.11 12.13 1.57
N ARG A 299 15.17 13.00 1.21
CA ARG A 299 15.42 14.12 0.29
C ARG A 299 16.50 15.05 0.84
N LEU A 300 16.50 15.34 2.13
CA LEU A 300 17.56 16.15 2.75
C LEU A 300 18.93 15.47 2.65
N ILE A 301 19.01 14.16 2.89
CA ILE A 301 20.24 13.38 2.80
C ILE A 301 20.83 13.40 1.38
N VAL A 302 20.00 13.29 0.34
CA VAL A 302 20.47 13.27 -1.05
C VAL A 302 20.63 14.66 -1.67
N GLN A 303 20.13 15.71 -1.03
CA GLN A 303 20.11 17.07 -1.56
C GLN A 303 21.50 17.61 -1.93
N PRO A 304 22.56 17.45 -1.14
CA PRO A 304 23.90 17.93 -1.52
C PRO A 304 24.43 17.30 -2.81
N LEU A 305 24.17 15.99 -2.99
CA LEU A 305 24.55 15.29 -4.24
C LEU A 305 23.80 15.84 -5.45
N LEU A 306 22.49 16.09 -5.32
CA LEU A 306 21.69 16.69 -6.38
C LEU A 306 22.17 18.09 -6.72
N LEU A 307 22.48 18.93 -5.72
CA LEU A 307 23.02 20.27 -5.92
C LEU A 307 24.38 20.21 -6.60
N PHE A 308 25.25 19.28 -6.21
CA PHE A 308 26.54 19.06 -6.87
C PHE A 308 26.36 18.77 -8.36
N TRP A 309 25.49 17.83 -8.74
CA TRP A 309 25.24 17.49 -10.15
C TRP A 309 24.64 18.62 -10.97
N LEU A 310 23.84 19.50 -10.34
CA LEU A 310 23.30 20.69 -11.01
C LEU A 310 24.36 21.77 -11.22
N ILE A 311 25.34 21.92 -10.34
CA ILE A 311 26.37 22.94 -10.38
C ILE A 311 27.58 22.46 -11.17
N TYR A 312 27.89 21.17 -11.19
CA TYR A 312 29.09 20.59 -11.78
C TYR A 312 29.34 21.07 -13.25
N PRO A 313 28.37 21.08 -14.17
CA PRO A 313 28.60 21.58 -15.53
C PRO A 313 29.00 23.06 -15.59
N TRP A 314 28.58 23.87 -14.62
CA TRP A 314 28.97 25.28 -14.51
C TRP A 314 30.40 25.44 -14.01
N LEU A 315 30.93 24.50 -13.23
CA LEU A 315 32.32 24.53 -12.78
C LEU A 315 33.31 24.26 -13.92
N ASP A 316 32.89 23.63 -15.01
CA ASP A 316 33.68 23.49 -16.23
C ASP A 316 33.84 24.83 -16.97
N ILE A 317 32.84 25.72 -16.86
CA ILE A 317 32.83 27.05 -17.49
C ILE A 317 33.45 28.10 -16.55
N PHE A 318 33.13 28.01 -15.26
CA PHE A 318 33.61 28.91 -14.22
C PHE A 318 34.33 28.11 -13.11
N PRO A 319 35.61 27.73 -13.33
CA PRO A 319 36.32 26.87 -12.38
C PRO A 319 36.42 27.50 -10.99
N ASN A 320 35.95 26.74 -9.98
CA ASN A 320 36.07 27.11 -8.57
C ASN A 320 36.49 25.87 -7.73
N SER A 321 37.80 25.75 -7.52
CA SER A 321 38.39 24.61 -6.83
C SER A 321 37.92 24.48 -5.36
N GLN A 322 37.69 25.62 -4.69
CA GLN A 322 37.22 25.62 -3.30
C GLN A 322 35.79 25.10 -3.16
N LEU A 323 34.90 25.50 -4.09
CA LEU A 323 33.52 25.01 -4.12
C LEU A 323 33.48 23.52 -4.45
N LEU A 324 34.25 23.04 -5.42
CA LEU A 324 34.36 21.62 -5.76
C LEU A 324 34.87 20.79 -4.58
N LEU A 325 35.93 21.26 -3.90
CA LEU A 325 36.45 20.58 -2.70
C LEU A 325 35.42 20.53 -1.58
N GLY A 326 34.70 21.62 -1.34
CA GLY A 326 33.64 21.70 -0.34
C GLY A 326 32.51 20.69 -0.60
N PHE A 327 32.03 20.58 -1.84
CA PHE A 327 31.03 19.59 -2.21
C PHE A 327 31.55 18.15 -2.05
N ASN A 328 32.77 17.86 -2.47
CA ASN A 328 33.37 16.55 -2.30
C ASN A 328 33.48 16.14 -0.81
N HIS A 329 33.87 17.06 0.06
CA HIS A 329 33.92 16.81 1.50
C HIS A 329 32.51 16.57 2.08
N LEU A 330 31.53 17.38 1.70
CA LEU A 330 30.14 17.21 2.15
C LEU A 330 29.58 15.87 1.71
N ILE A 331 29.72 15.50 0.44
CA ILE A 331 29.23 14.23 -0.10
C ILE A 331 29.93 13.04 0.58
N ALA A 332 31.26 13.13 0.79
CA ALA A 332 32.00 12.08 1.49
C ALA A 332 31.51 11.89 2.93
N ALA A 333 31.22 12.99 3.65
CA ALA A 333 30.63 12.92 4.99
C ALA A 333 29.23 12.28 4.96
N MET A 334 28.38 12.60 3.99
CA MET A 334 27.05 12.02 3.84
C MET A 334 27.07 10.54 3.44
N ASN A 335 28.07 10.08 2.69
CA ASN A 335 28.25 8.68 2.34
C ASN A 335 28.62 7.79 3.54
N GLN A 336 28.94 8.37 4.71
CA GLN A 336 29.14 7.62 5.95
C GLN A 336 27.80 7.18 6.59
N PHE A 337 26.68 7.67 6.09
CA PHE A 337 25.37 7.19 6.52
C PHE A 337 25.19 5.71 6.14
N LYS A 338 25.21 4.86 7.16
CA LYS A 338 24.91 3.44 7.04
C LYS A 338 23.56 3.19 7.70
N PRO A 339 22.50 2.87 6.95
CA PRO A 339 21.23 2.46 7.57
C PRO A 339 21.51 1.21 8.43
N CYS A 340 21.26 1.32 9.72
CA CYS A 340 21.29 0.15 10.60
C CYS A 340 20.07 -0.72 10.27
N TYR A 341 20.27 -1.75 9.48
CA TYR A 341 19.28 -2.81 9.37
C TYR A 341 19.26 -3.52 10.71
N ALA A 342 18.15 -3.45 11.44
CA ALA A 342 17.95 -4.28 12.60
C ALA A 342 18.11 -5.74 12.15
N SER A 343 19.19 -6.38 12.64
CA SER A 343 19.35 -7.83 12.52
C SER A 343 18.21 -8.44 13.32
N GLY A 344 17.17 -8.92 12.61
CA GLY A 344 16.09 -9.69 13.19
C GLY A 344 16.55 -11.10 13.53
#